data_9b3cc88575f88b1d9102edcc8c4a2fc7
#
_entry.id   9b3cc88575f88b1d9102edcc8c4a2fc7
#
_cell.length_a   1.000
_cell.length_b   1.000
_cell.length_c   1.000
_cell.angle_alpha   90.00
_cell.angle_beta   90.00
_cell.angle_gamma   90.00
#
_symmetry.space_group_name_H-M   'P 1'
#
loop_
_entity.id
_entity.type
_entity.pdbx_description
1 polymer ?
#
loop_
_entity_poly.entity_id
_entity_poly.type
_entity_poly.pdbx_seq_one_letter_code
_entity_poly.pdbx_strand_id
1 'polypeptide(L)'
;RTYRVSGRLSQPAPGTYRVFSRSSYTCNIKATNVCMRWMVRFTKGPSGDNIGFHEIPRKNGVPVQSESQLGQALSAGCVRQATADAWVMWNWAGIGTKVVVLG
;
A
#
# COMPACT_ATOMS: atom_id res chain seq x y z
N ARG A 1 -13.03 10.11 -2.60
CA ARG A 1 -12.11 10.09 -3.72
C ARG A 1 -11.78 8.66 -4.11
N THR A 2 -11.75 8.34 -5.39
CA THR A 2 -11.57 6.99 -5.90
C THR A 2 -10.29 6.90 -6.73
N TYR A 3 -9.47 5.86 -6.47
CA TYR A 3 -8.24 5.60 -7.20
C TYR A 3 -8.19 4.17 -7.69
N ARG A 4 -7.43 3.94 -8.76
CA ARG A 4 -7.07 2.58 -9.16
C ARG A 4 -5.88 2.12 -8.31
N VAL A 5 -5.98 0.91 -7.76
CA VAL A 5 -4.95 0.34 -6.90
C VAL A 5 -4.72 -1.12 -7.27
N SER A 6 -3.56 -1.65 -6.89
CA SER A 6 -3.29 -3.09 -6.95
C SER A 6 -3.12 -3.62 -5.54
N GLY A 7 -3.79 -4.72 -5.25
CA GLY A 7 -3.72 -5.42 -3.99
C GLY A 7 -3.59 -6.92 -4.22
N ARG A 8 -4.11 -7.69 -3.30
CA ARG A 8 -4.23 -9.14 -3.39
C ARG A 8 -5.69 -9.51 -3.19
N LEU A 9 -6.18 -10.56 -3.89
CA LEU A 9 -7.60 -10.92 -3.87
C LEU A 9 -8.15 -11.22 -2.46
N SER A 10 -7.32 -11.83 -1.60
CA SER A 10 -7.72 -12.21 -0.24
C SER A 10 -7.23 -11.25 0.84
N GLN A 11 -6.49 -10.22 0.47
CA GLN A 11 -5.90 -9.30 1.44
C GLN A 11 -5.80 -7.89 0.86
N PRO A 12 -6.06 -6.85 1.66
CA PRO A 12 -6.54 -6.96 3.04
C PRO A 12 -7.96 -7.51 3.11
N ALA A 13 -8.28 -8.22 4.21
CA ALA A 13 -9.63 -8.76 4.42
C ALA A 13 -10.65 -7.62 4.56
N PRO A 14 -11.91 -7.84 4.14
CA PRO A 14 -12.95 -6.85 4.38
C PRO A 14 -13.10 -6.51 5.86
N GLY A 15 -13.32 -5.25 6.16
CA GLY A 15 -13.47 -4.80 7.55
C GLY A 15 -13.19 -3.32 7.72
N THR A 16 -13.20 -2.88 8.97
CA THR A 16 -12.91 -1.50 9.34
C THR A 16 -11.59 -1.47 10.13
N TYR A 17 -10.69 -0.61 9.69
CA TYR A 17 -9.35 -0.48 10.25
C TYR A 17 -9.05 0.99 10.55
N ARG A 18 -7.93 1.22 11.25
CA ARG A 18 -7.40 2.56 11.49
C ARG A 18 -5.94 2.61 11.11
N VAL A 19 -5.50 3.73 10.54
CA VAL A 19 -4.08 3.96 10.27
C VAL A 19 -3.34 4.00 11.61
N PHE A 20 -2.33 3.14 11.76
CA PHE A 20 -1.55 3.06 13.01
C PHE A 20 -0.07 3.42 12.83
N SER A 21 0.43 3.46 11.61
CA SER A 21 1.84 3.72 11.34
C SER A 21 2.02 4.29 9.94
N ARG A 22 3.01 5.18 9.78
CA ARG A 22 3.32 5.83 8.50
C ARG A 22 4.82 5.90 8.30
N SER A 23 5.27 5.78 7.05
CA SER A 23 6.68 5.99 6.67
C SER A 23 6.74 6.72 5.34
N SER A 24 7.49 7.82 5.27
CA SER A 24 7.67 8.56 4.01
C SER A 24 8.47 7.74 2.99
N TYR A 25 9.36 6.87 3.47
CA TYR A 25 10.18 5.98 2.64
C TYR A 25 10.49 4.72 3.44
N THR A 26 10.30 3.56 2.82
CA THR A 26 10.59 2.27 3.47
C THR A 26 10.95 1.23 2.43
N CYS A 27 11.66 0.19 2.86
CA CYS A 27 12.05 -0.92 2.00
C CYS A 27 11.55 -2.23 2.60
N ASN A 28 11.35 -3.23 1.74
CA ASN A 28 10.91 -4.55 2.17
C ASN A 28 12.00 -5.19 3.05
N ILE A 29 11.61 -5.77 4.17
CA ILE A 29 12.54 -6.40 5.12
C ILE A 29 13.24 -7.60 4.48
N LYS A 30 12.52 -8.38 3.67
CA LYS A 30 13.05 -9.60 3.02
C LYS A 30 13.70 -9.33 1.68
N ALA A 31 13.45 -8.16 1.07
CA ALA A 31 14.01 -7.76 -0.21
C ALA A 31 14.37 -6.26 -0.12
N THR A 32 15.52 -5.96 0.50
CA THR A 32 15.92 -4.59 0.84
C THR A 32 16.16 -3.70 -0.38
N ASN A 33 16.24 -4.26 -1.58
CA ASN A 33 16.33 -3.52 -2.84
C ASN A 33 14.95 -3.15 -3.41
N VAL A 34 13.86 -3.55 -2.74
CA VAL A 34 12.49 -3.17 -3.11
C VAL A 34 11.99 -2.13 -2.12
N CYS A 35 11.84 -0.90 -2.58
CA CYS A 35 11.53 0.25 -1.74
C CYS A 35 10.32 1.04 -2.29
N MET A 36 9.65 1.77 -1.40
CA MET A 36 8.48 2.55 -1.76
C MET A 36 8.35 3.78 -0.87
N ARG A 37 7.66 4.81 -1.39
CA ARG A 37 7.34 6.03 -0.64
C ARG A 37 5.87 6.04 -0.21
N TRP A 38 5.56 6.87 0.76
CA TRP A 38 4.19 7.19 1.19
C TRP A 38 3.45 5.98 1.72
N MET A 39 4.11 5.23 2.61
CA MET A 39 3.52 4.05 3.25
C MET A 39 2.58 4.47 4.39
N VAL A 40 1.32 4.08 4.28
CA VAL A 40 0.28 4.33 5.28
C VAL A 40 -0.28 2.98 5.69
N ARG A 41 0.08 2.51 6.88
CA ARG A 41 -0.26 1.16 7.38
C ARG A 41 -1.55 1.19 8.19
N PHE A 42 -2.45 0.24 7.91
CA PHE A 42 -3.73 0.17 8.62
C PHE A 42 -4.05 -1.22 9.19
N THR A 43 -3.34 -2.26 8.80
CA THR A 43 -3.58 -3.61 9.33
C THR A 43 -2.34 -4.50 9.16
N LYS A 44 -2.46 -5.75 9.56
CA LYS A 44 -1.43 -6.78 9.37
C LYS A 44 -2.03 -7.98 8.66
N GLY A 45 -1.22 -8.64 7.83
CA GLY A 45 -1.57 -9.87 7.15
C GLY A 45 -1.45 -11.09 8.06
N PRO A 46 -1.83 -12.29 7.56
CA PRO A 46 -1.78 -13.53 8.35
C PRO A 46 -0.40 -13.89 8.89
N SER A 47 0.67 -13.50 8.18
CA SER A 47 2.06 -13.75 8.60
C SER A 47 2.61 -12.65 9.52
N GLY A 48 1.80 -11.68 9.93
CA GLY A 48 2.22 -10.55 10.74
C GLY A 48 2.83 -9.40 9.93
N ASP A 49 2.87 -9.50 8.61
CA ASP A 49 3.37 -8.44 7.74
C ASP A 49 2.45 -7.22 7.79
N ASN A 50 3.02 -6.02 7.79
CA ASN A 50 2.23 -4.80 7.75
C ASN A 50 1.58 -4.61 6.38
N ILE A 51 0.31 -4.25 6.38
CA ILE A 51 -0.46 -3.95 5.17
C ILE A 51 -0.87 -2.48 5.19
N GLY A 52 -0.71 -1.80 4.07
CA GLY A 52 -1.07 -0.40 3.94
C GLY A 52 -1.13 0.06 2.49
N PHE A 53 -1.35 1.36 2.33
CA PHE A 53 -1.27 2.02 1.04
C PHE A 53 0.14 2.54 0.82
N HIS A 54 0.66 2.43 -0.39
CA HIS A 54 1.94 3.04 -0.77
C HIS A 54 2.03 3.16 -2.30
N GLU A 55 3.04 3.88 -2.77
CA GLU A 55 3.29 3.95 -4.22
C GLU A 55 3.68 2.58 -4.76
N ILE A 56 3.64 2.42 -6.09
CA ILE A 56 4.19 1.23 -6.76
C ILE A 56 5.66 1.09 -6.32
N PRO A 57 6.05 -0.05 -5.73
CA PRO A 57 7.44 -0.24 -5.29
C PRO A 57 8.43 -0.21 -6.45
N ARG A 58 9.66 0.16 -6.13
CA ARG A 58 10.77 0.15 -7.09
C ARG A 58 11.82 -0.83 -6.61
N LYS A 59 12.24 -1.70 -7.52
CA LYS A 59 13.34 -2.64 -7.29
C LYS A 59 14.57 -2.08 -7.98
N ASN A 60 15.61 -1.71 -7.20
CA ASN A 60 16.81 -1.05 -7.70
C ASN A 60 16.47 0.21 -8.53
N GLY A 61 15.47 0.96 -8.09
CA GLY A 61 15.03 2.19 -8.76
C GLY A 61 14.06 2.00 -9.92
N VAL A 62 13.72 0.75 -10.28
CA VAL A 62 12.81 0.45 -11.39
C VAL A 62 11.44 0.02 -10.85
N PRO A 63 10.32 0.64 -11.26
CA PRO A 63 9.00 0.23 -10.81
C PRO A 63 8.74 -1.25 -11.09
N VAL A 64 8.17 -1.97 -10.11
CA VAL A 64 7.87 -3.40 -10.25
C VAL A 64 6.63 -3.67 -11.09
N GLN A 65 5.83 -2.64 -11.36
CA GLN A 65 4.69 -2.68 -12.28
C GLN A 65 4.49 -1.29 -12.88
N SER A 66 3.72 -1.21 -13.96
CA SER A 66 3.33 0.09 -14.53
C SER A 66 2.02 0.59 -13.91
N GLU A 67 1.75 1.90 -14.05
CA GLU A 67 0.48 2.47 -13.59
C GLU A 67 -0.71 1.91 -14.37
N SER A 68 -0.51 1.51 -15.63
CA SER A 68 -1.56 0.89 -16.44
C SER A 68 -2.00 -0.47 -15.89
N GLN A 69 -1.17 -1.13 -15.08
CA GLN A 69 -1.48 -2.40 -14.43
C GLN A 69 -2.22 -2.25 -13.10
N LEU A 70 -2.48 -1.03 -12.65
CA LEU A 70 -3.28 -0.82 -11.45
C LEU A 70 -4.70 -1.35 -11.68
N GLY A 71 -5.25 -1.98 -10.65
CA GLY A 71 -6.52 -2.71 -10.73
C GLY A 71 -6.31 -4.22 -10.82
N GLN A 72 -5.10 -4.70 -11.10
CA GLN A 72 -4.75 -6.11 -11.10
C GLN A 72 -4.19 -6.52 -9.73
N ALA A 73 -4.44 -7.77 -9.32
CA ALA A 73 -4.00 -8.28 -8.01
C ALA A 73 -2.53 -8.73 -8.09
N LEU A 74 -1.60 -7.77 -8.10
CA LEU A 74 -0.18 -8.01 -8.31
C LEU A 74 0.67 -7.90 -7.04
N SER A 75 0.11 -7.46 -5.90
CA SER A 75 0.86 -7.30 -4.66
C SER A 75 0.74 -8.52 -3.75
N ALA A 76 1.60 -8.58 -2.72
CA ALA A 76 1.55 -9.63 -1.71
C ALA A 76 0.60 -9.30 -0.54
N GLY A 77 -0.20 -8.22 -0.64
CA GLY A 77 -1.15 -7.82 0.40
C GLY A 77 -1.33 -6.31 0.50
N CYS A 78 -0.26 -5.53 0.37
CA CYS A 78 -0.33 -4.08 0.39
C CYS A 78 -1.08 -3.52 -0.83
N VAL A 79 -1.68 -2.35 -0.66
CA VAL A 79 -2.45 -1.67 -1.70
C VAL A 79 -1.53 -0.70 -2.43
N ARG A 80 -1.18 -1.02 -3.67
CA ARG A 80 -0.29 -0.21 -4.51
C ARG A 80 -1.08 0.88 -5.22
N GLN A 81 -0.53 2.09 -5.22
CA GLN A 81 -1.11 3.27 -5.87
C GLN A 81 -0.09 3.90 -6.81
N ALA A 82 -0.56 4.64 -7.83
CA ALA A 82 0.31 5.54 -8.57
C ALA A 82 0.95 6.52 -7.59
N THR A 83 2.19 6.94 -7.85
CA THR A 83 2.95 7.82 -6.95
C THR A 83 2.17 9.09 -6.59
N ALA A 84 1.51 9.71 -7.57
CA ALA A 84 0.70 10.92 -7.33
C ALA A 84 -0.46 10.66 -6.36
N ASP A 85 -1.13 9.52 -6.49
CA ASP A 85 -2.25 9.13 -5.62
C ASP A 85 -1.76 8.76 -4.22
N ALA A 86 -0.61 8.11 -4.12
CA ALA A 86 0.02 7.78 -2.84
C ALA A 86 0.40 9.05 -2.08
N TRP A 87 0.89 10.08 -2.78
CA TRP A 87 1.18 11.39 -2.20
C TRP A 87 -0.07 12.07 -1.65
N VAL A 88 -1.18 12.04 -2.39
CA VAL A 88 -2.46 12.60 -1.94
C VAL A 88 -2.96 11.84 -0.70
N MET A 89 -2.89 10.52 -0.71
CA MET A 89 -3.27 9.68 0.43
C MET A 89 -2.41 9.99 1.66
N TRP A 90 -1.10 10.15 1.47
CA TRP A 90 -0.17 10.51 2.53
C TRP A 90 -0.55 11.82 3.23
N ASN A 91 -0.92 12.83 2.44
CA ASN A 91 -1.28 14.14 2.99
C ASN A 91 -2.64 14.11 3.69
N TRP A 92 -3.53 13.21 3.29
CA TRP A 92 -4.88 13.12 3.82
C TRP A 92 -4.99 12.15 5.01
N ALA A 93 -4.32 11.01 4.96
CA ALA A 93 -4.51 9.92 5.92
C ALA A 93 -3.49 9.94 7.06
N GLY A 94 -3.74 10.74 8.10
CA GLY A 94 -2.95 10.74 9.33
C GLY A 94 -3.23 9.51 10.21
N ILE A 95 -2.43 9.35 11.27
CA ILE A 95 -2.64 8.30 12.27
C ILE A 95 -4.07 8.42 12.83
N GLY A 96 -4.77 7.30 12.93
CA GLY A 96 -6.16 7.24 13.40
C GLY A 96 -7.20 7.36 12.30
N THR A 97 -6.81 7.65 11.05
CA THR A 97 -7.74 7.71 9.93
C THR A 97 -8.42 6.37 9.72
N LYS A 98 -9.73 6.39 9.55
CA LYS A 98 -10.55 5.19 9.34
C LYS A 98 -10.37 4.66 7.91
N VAL A 99 -10.13 3.36 7.79
CA VAL A 99 -10.03 2.65 6.51
C VAL A 99 -11.09 1.56 6.47
N VAL A 100 -11.95 1.59 5.46
CA VAL A 100 -12.98 0.58 5.26
C VAL A 100 -12.64 -0.23 4.02
N VAL A 101 -12.46 -1.53 4.18
CA VAL A 101 -12.21 -2.47 3.08
C VAL A 101 -13.51 -3.21 2.80
N LEU A 102 -14.01 -3.05 1.57
CA LEU A 102 -15.23 -3.71 1.10
C LEU A 102 -14.89 -5.04 0.45
N GLY A 103 -15.70 -6.03 0.71
CA GLY A 103 -15.54 -7.36 0.15
C GLY A 103 -16.07 -7.55 -1.25
#